data_0ffd891d3a235eb06c605d16660afbe9
#
_entry.id   0ffd891d3a235eb06c605d16660afbe9
#
_cell.length_a   1.000
_cell.length_b   1.000
_cell.length_c   1.000
_cell.angle_alpha   90.00
_cell.angle_beta   90.00
_cell.angle_gamma   90.00
#
_symmetry.space_group_name_H-M   'P 1'
#
loop_
_entity.id
_entity.type
_entity.pdbx_description
1 polymer ?
#
loop_
_entity_poly.entity_id
_entity_poly.type
_entity_poly.pdbx_seq_one_letter_code
_entity_poly.pdbx_strand_id
1 'polypeptide(L)'
;MDLLSDIEWYINSKPKTCVRKSTGLNLTKEELNSIAIEKNKNKNIRISFLVNDNFKYYVTREYNENITVEKLLSIIYYFYKESMDLSKLDDIFYEMDEWKDEVINYYDGNFKKLTNYNAFTDTCTPDFCGLEYDKKTDSYYVMIGPE
;
A
#
# COMPACT_ATOMS: atom_id res chain seq x y z
N MET A 1 -10.34 -0.01 20.80
CA MET A 1 -9.47 -0.62 19.78
C MET A 1 -9.56 0.19 18.51
N ASP A 2 -8.43 0.55 17.93
CA ASP A 2 -8.41 1.22 16.65
C ASP A 2 -8.93 0.29 15.55
N LEU A 3 -9.92 0.75 14.77
CA LEU A 3 -10.51 -0.06 13.72
C LEU A 3 -9.45 -0.53 12.70
N LEU A 4 -8.51 0.35 12.31
CA LEU A 4 -7.50 -0.01 11.33
C LEU A 4 -6.62 -1.16 11.78
N SER A 5 -6.30 -1.25 13.07
CA SER A 5 -5.49 -2.36 13.59
C SER A 5 -6.26 -3.68 13.68
N ASP A 6 -7.59 -3.63 13.57
CA ASP A 6 -8.47 -4.81 13.61
C ASP A 6 -8.89 -5.29 12.21
N ILE A 7 -8.34 -4.69 11.16
CA ILE A 7 -8.66 -5.10 9.78
C ILE A 7 -7.72 -6.22 9.34
N GLU A 8 -8.33 -7.29 8.78
CA GLU A 8 -7.61 -8.35 8.09
C GLU A 8 -7.94 -8.25 6.60
N TRP A 9 -6.91 -8.00 5.79
CA TRP A 9 -7.11 -7.76 4.36
C TRP A 9 -5.79 -7.88 3.60
N TYR A 10 -5.83 -8.62 2.48
CA TYR A 10 -4.71 -8.68 1.54
C TYR A 10 -4.78 -7.51 0.57
N ILE A 11 -3.68 -6.78 0.40
CA ILE A 11 -3.68 -5.53 -0.37
C ILE A 11 -4.01 -5.72 -1.85
N ASN A 12 -3.90 -6.92 -2.39
CA ASN A 12 -4.28 -7.22 -3.77
C ASN A 12 -5.70 -7.76 -3.91
N SER A 13 -6.44 -7.86 -2.82
CA SER A 13 -7.85 -8.25 -2.83
C SER A 13 -8.74 -7.01 -2.86
N LYS A 14 -9.95 -7.14 -3.39
CA LYS A 14 -10.90 -6.02 -3.40
C LYS A 14 -11.19 -5.54 -1.98
N PRO A 15 -11.26 -4.22 -1.75
CA PRO A 15 -11.48 -3.68 -0.39
C PRO A 15 -12.72 -4.23 0.32
N LYS A 16 -13.79 -4.51 -0.40
CA LYS A 16 -15.02 -5.06 0.16
C LYS A 16 -14.86 -6.45 0.79
N THR A 17 -13.73 -7.13 0.55
CA THR A 17 -13.46 -8.45 1.13
C THR A 17 -12.82 -8.37 2.51
N CYS A 18 -12.49 -7.16 3.00
CA CYS A 18 -11.87 -7.00 4.29
C CYS A 18 -12.81 -7.43 5.43
N VAL A 19 -12.22 -7.98 6.49
CA VAL A 19 -12.94 -8.43 7.67
C VAL A 19 -12.30 -7.87 8.92
N ARG A 20 -13.03 -7.91 10.03
CA ARG A 20 -12.46 -7.61 11.34
C ARG A 20 -11.81 -8.86 11.91
N LYS A 21 -10.59 -8.73 12.38
CA LYS A 21 -9.87 -9.85 13.01
C LYS A 21 -10.61 -10.37 14.24
N SER A 22 -11.20 -9.46 15.00
CA SER A 22 -11.87 -9.80 16.27
C SER A 22 -13.15 -10.62 16.08
N THR A 23 -13.83 -10.47 14.94
CA THR A 23 -15.12 -11.13 14.70
C THR A 23 -15.13 -12.06 13.50
N GLY A 24 -14.18 -11.90 12.57
CA GLY A 24 -14.19 -12.61 11.29
C GLY A 24 -15.27 -12.14 10.32
N LEU A 25 -16.02 -11.10 10.67
CA LEU A 25 -17.12 -10.58 9.85
C LEU A 25 -16.64 -9.39 9.01
N ASN A 26 -17.29 -9.20 7.86
CA ASN A 26 -17.03 -8.03 7.02
C ASN A 26 -17.26 -6.73 7.79
N LEU A 27 -16.53 -5.68 7.44
CA LEU A 27 -16.79 -4.36 8.01
C LEU A 27 -18.20 -3.91 7.65
N THR A 28 -18.86 -3.26 8.60
CA THR A 28 -20.18 -2.67 8.36
C THR A 28 -20.03 -1.42 7.50
N LYS A 29 -21.15 -0.98 6.90
CA LYS A 29 -21.18 0.25 6.12
C LYS A 29 -20.78 1.46 6.96
N GLU A 30 -21.18 1.51 8.22
CA GLU A 30 -20.78 2.58 9.16
C GLU A 30 -19.27 2.57 9.39
N GLU A 31 -18.69 1.39 9.61
CA GLU A 31 -17.26 1.25 9.80
C GLU A 31 -16.47 1.68 8.56
N LEU A 32 -16.93 1.27 7.37
CA LEU A 32 -16.30 1.67 6.10
C LEU A 32 -16.37 3.18 5.87
N ASN A 33 -17.43 3.84 6.33
CA ASN A 33 -17.62 5.28 6.16
C ASN A 33 -17.00 6.10 7.29
N SER A 34 -16.46 5.46 8.32
CA SER A 34 -15.78 6.19 9.40
C SER A 34 -14.48 6.81 8.90
N ILE A 35 -14.07 7.92 9.53
CA ILE A 35 -12.85 8.65 9.15
C ILE A 35 -11.62 7.87 9.64
N ALA A 36 -10.76 7.49 8.69
CA ALA A 36 -9.47 6.87 9.01
C ALA A 36 -8.39 7.94 9.24
N ILE A 37 -8.37 8.97 8.41
CA ILE A 37 -7.44 10.10 8.53
C ILE A 37 -8.22 11.39 8.34
N GLU A 38 -8.13 12.27 9.34
CA GLU A 38 -8.77 13.57 9.30
C GLU A 38 -7.82 14.60 8.70
N LYS A 39 -8.32 15.36 7.72
CA LYS A 39 -7.53 16.40 7.08
C LYS A 39 -7.45 17.64 7.97
N ASN A 40 -6.24 18.13 8.19
CA ASN A 40 -6.00 19.43 8.80
C ASN A 40 -6.35 20.53 7.78
N LYS A 41 -6.95 21.63 8.26
CA LYS A 41 -7.36 22.75 7.39
C LYS A 41 -6.25 23.32 6.53
N ASN A 42 -5.02 23.28 7.00
CA ASN A 42 -3.88 23.96 6.38
C ASN A 42 -2.92 23.01 5.66
N LYS A 43 -3.18 21.71 5.70
CA LYS A 43 -2.26 20.72 5.14
C LYS A 43 -3.02 19.61 4.42
N ASN A 44 -2.47 19.18 3.29
CA ASN A 44 -2.92 17.95 2.66
C ASN A 44 -2.47 16.73 3.46
N ILE A 45 -3.24 15.65 3.35
CA ILE A 45 -2.84 14.36 3.92
C ILE A 45 -1.79 13.76 3.01
N ARG A 46 -0.67 13.31 3.58
CA ARG A 46 0.39 12.62 2.84
C ARG A 46 0.42 11.17 3.25
N ILE A 47 0.30 10.28 2.27
CA ILE A 47 0.34 8.82 2.47
C ILE A 47 1.53 8.27 1.70
N SER A 48 2.38 7.53 2.39
CA SER A 48 3.54 6.88 1.82
C SER A 48 3.30 5.37 1.69
N PHE A 49 3.49 4.88 0.48
CA PHE A 49 3.30 3.48 0.13
C PHE A 49 4.65 2.81 -0.06
N LEU A 50 4.85 1.69 0.61
CA LEU A 50 6.06 0.90 0.43
C LEU A 50 6.01 0.19 -0.91
N VAL A 51 6.99 0.45 -1.78
CA VAL A 51 7.10 -0.20 -3.09
C VAL A 51 8.07 -1.38 -3.02
N ASN A 52 9.19 -1.20 -2.30
CA ASN A 52 10.13 -2.29 -2.11
C ASN A 52 10.67 -2.28 -0.70
N ASP A 53 10.46 -3.37 0.03
CA ASP A 53 10.86 -3.48 1.44
C ASP A 53 12.37 -3.62 1.61
N ASN A 54 13.05 -4.30 0.71
CA ASN A 54 14.49 -4.52 0.81
C ASN A 54 15.27 -3.21 0.76
N PHE A 55 14.80 -2.25 -0.04
CA PHE A 55 15.48 -0.96 -0.23
C PHE A 55 14.77 0.19 0.46
N LYS A 56 13.68 -0.09 1.21
CA LYS A 56 12.89 0.94 1.87
C LYS A 56 12.47 2.05 0.89
N TYR A 57 12.04 1.65 -0.28
CA TYR A 57 11.58 2.57 -1.31
C TYR A 57 10.08 2.85 -1.14
N TYR A 58 9.75 4.13 -0.96
CA TYR A 58 8.37 4.59 -0.75
C TYR A 58 7.96 5.59 -1.82
N VAL A 59 6.67 5.57 -2.18
CA VAL A 59 6.05 6.61 -2.99
C VAL A 59 5.05 7.34 -2.11
N THR A 60 5.16 8.67 -2.04
CA THR A 60 4.27 9.51 -1.24
C THR A 60 3.29 10.23 -2.14
N ARG A 61 2.00 10.21 -1.75
CA ARG A 61 0.93 10.93 -2.46
C ARG A 61 0.16 11.81 -1.51
N GLU A 62 -0.40 12.90 -2.04
CA GLU A 62 -1.12 13.87 -1.27
C GLU A 62 -2.62 13.83 -1.58
N TYR A 63 -3.43 14.05 -0.55
CA TYR A 63 -4.89 14.05 -0.63
C TYR A 63 -5.40 15.29 0.12
N ASN A 64 -6.41 15.95 -0.44
CA ASN A 64 -6.92 17.23 0.07
C ASN A 64 -8.26 17.13 0.77
N GLU A 65 -8.67 15.95 1.19
CA GLU A 65 -9.93 15.72 1.89
C GLU A 65 -9.78 14.64 2.97
N ASN A 66 -10.75 14.55 3.87
CA ASN A 66 -10.78 13.45 4.84
C ASN A 66 -10.80 12.11 4.11
N ILE A 67 -10.10 11.13 4.68
CA ILE A 67 -10.03 9.80 4.10
C ILE A 67 -10.79 8.83 5.02
N THR A 68 -11.86 8.25 4.49
CA THR A 68 -12.60 7.20 5.18
C THR A 68 -11.84 5.87 5.14
N VAL A 69 -12.25 4.91 5.95
CA VAL A 69 -11.67 3.57 5.93
C VAL A 69 -11.79 2.96 4.53
N GLU A 70 -12.99 3.02 3.93
CA GLU A 70 -13.20 2.50 2.57
C GLU A 70 -12.29 3.18 1.55
N LYS A 71 -12.19 4.49 1.61
CA LYS A 71 -11.33 5.27 0.71
C LYS A 71 -9.87 4.86 0.87
N LEU A 72 -9.40 4.68 2.12
CA LEU A 72 -8.03 4.27 2.38
C LEU A 72 -7.72 2.91 1.75
N LEU A 73 -8.60 1.92 1.96
CA LEU A 73 -8.40 0.59 1.38
C LEU A 73 -8.41 0.64 -0.15
N SER A 74 -9.29 1.45 -0.73
CA SER A 74 -9.36 1.65 -2.19
C SER A 74 -8.09 2.31 -2.73
N ILE A 75 -7.59 3.34 -2.05
CA ILE A 75 -6.33 4.01 -2.42
C ILE A 75 -5.18 3.01 -2.45
N ILE A 76 -5.08 2.17 -1.42
CA ILE A 76 -4.03 1.15 -1.31
C ILE A 76 -4.17 0.13 -2.44
N TYR A 77 -5.37 -0.38 -2.64
CA TYR A 77 -5.65 -1.39 -3.66
C TYR A 77 -5.27 -0.90 -5.06
N TYR A 78 -5.70 0.30 -5.43
CA TYR A 78 -5.40 0.85 -6.75
C TYR A 78 -3.94 1.24 -6.91
N PHE A 79 -3.30 1.73 -5.85
CA PHE A 79 -1.86 2.01 -5.89
C PHE A 79 -1.06 0.77 -6.29
N TYR A 80 -1.34 -0.39 -5.66
CA TYR A 80 -0.60 -1.60 -5.94
C TYR A 80 -0.96 -2.24 -7.28
N LYS A 81 -2.06 -1.82 -7.90
CA LYS A 81 -2.42 -2.21 -9.27
C LYS A 81 -1.83 -1.31 -10.34
N GLU A 82 -1.36 -0.12 -9.99
CA GLU A 82 -0.75 0.77 -10.96
C GLU A 82 0.54 0.20 -11.52
N SER A 83 0.84 0.56 -12.77
CA SER A 83 2.11 0.22 -13.39
C SER A 83 3.24 0.87 -12.60
N MET A 84 4.31 0.10 -12.37
CA MET A 84 5.49 0.59 -11.70
C MET A 84 6.14 1.68 -12.58
N ASP A 85 6.70 2.71 -11.93
CA ASP A 85 7.45 3.75 -12.63
C ASP A 85 8.79 3.17 -13.07
N LEU A 86 8.93 2.94 -14.38
CA LEU A 86 10.12 2.34 -14.97
C LEU A 86 11.38 3.20 -14.80
N SER A 87 11.19 4.52 -14.65
CA SER A 87 12.34 5.42 -14.44
C SER A 87 12.99 5.18 -13.07
N LYS A 88 12.28 4.52 -12.14
CA LYS A 88 12.76 4.19 -10.81
C LYS A 88 13.29 2.76 -10.69
N LEU A 89 13.26 2.00 -11.78
CA LEU A 89 13.66 0.59 -11.74
C LEU A 89 15.10 0.42 -11.25
N ASP A 90 16.03 1.26 -11.73
CA ASP A 90 17.42 1.20 -11.30
C ASP A 90 17.59 1.59 -9.83
N ASP A 91 16.81 2.55 -9.34
CA ASP A 91 16.84 2.95 -7.93
C ASP A 91 16.34 1.82 -7.03
N ILE A 92 15.34 1.05 -7.50
CA ILE A 92 14.74 -0.03 -6.73
C ILE A 92 15.66 -1.27 -6.72
N PHE A 93 16.32 -1.58 -7.83
CA PHE A 93 17.06 -2.83 -8.00
C PHE A 93 18.58 -2.65 -8.10
N TYR A 94 19.11 -1.46 -7.82
CA TYR A 94 20.52 -1.19 -8.09
C TYR A 94 21.51 -2.11 -7.34
N GLU A 95 21.12 -2.63 -6.19
CA GLU A 95 21.96 -3.55 -5.42
C GLU A 95 21.70 -5.03 -5.71
N MET A 96 20.73 -5.34 -6.59
CA MET A 96 20.32 -6.71 -6.86
C MET A 96 20.17 -6.94 -8.37
N ASP A 97 21.29 -6.83 -9.10
CA ASP A 97 21.30 -7.02 -10.55
C ASP A 97 20.70 -8.37 -10.97
N GLU A 98 20.98 -9.44 -10.21
CA GLU A 98 20.44 -10.77 -10.50
C GLU A 98 18.90 -10.77 -10.44
N TRP A 99 18.33 -10.12 -9.43
CA TRP A 99 16.89 -10.05 -9.28
C TRP A 99 16.25 -9.20 -10.37
N LYS A 100 16.91 -8.11 -10.74
CA LYS A 100 16.49 -7.29 -11.87
C LYS A 100 16.40 -8.13 -13.15
N ASP A 101 17.42 -8.93 -13.43
CA ASP A 101 17.45 -9.80 -14.59
C ASP A 101 16.35 -10.85 -14.56
N GLU A 102 16.09 -11.45 -13.39
CA GLU A 102 14.99 -12.40 -13.21
C GLU A 102 13.63 -11.76 -13.49
N VAL A 103 13.39 -10.55 -12.99
CA VAL A 103 12.16 -9.80 -13.23
C VAL A 103 12.03 -9.48 -14.72
N ILE A 104 13.10 -9.02 -15.35
CA ILE A 104 13.13 -8.73 -16.81
C ILE A 104 12.77 -9.99 -17.59
N ASN A 105 13.38 -11.12 -17.26
CA ASN A 105 13.16 -12.39 -17.96
C ASN A 105 11.74 -12.90 -17.73
N TYR A 106 11.22 -12.81 -16.51
CA TYR A 106 9.87 -13.28 -16.18
C TYR A 106 8.81 -12.55 -17.01
N TYR A 107 8.96 -11.23 -17.19
CA TYR A 107 8.01 -10.42 -17.94
C TYR A 107 8.39 -10.23 -19.40
N ASP A 108 9.41 -10.98 -19.88
CA ASP A 108 9.86 -10.97 -21.28
C ASP A 108 10.19 -9.56 -21.77
N GLY A 109 10.83 -8.76 -20.92
CA GLY A 109 11.15 -7.38 -21.21
C GLY A 109 9.96 -6.44 -21.26
N ASN A 110 8.75 -6.93 -21.01
CA ASN A 110 7.54 -6.11 -21.06
C ASN A 110 7.23 -5.49 -19.71
N PHE A 111 7.96 -4.46 -19.35
CA PHE A 111 7.79 -3.75 -18.07
C PHE A 111 6.43 -3.07 -17.92
N LYS A 112 5.68 -2.88 -19.00
CA LYS A 112 4.34 -2.29 -18.92
C LYS A 112 3.38 -3.13 -18.10
N LYS A 113 3.70 -4.41 -17.89
CA LYS A 113 2.89 -5.32 -17.06
C LYS A 113 3.31 -5.32 -15.59
N LEU A 114 4.47 -4.73 -15.24
CA LEU A 114 4.92 -4.64 -13.86
C LEU A 114 4.06 -3.63 -13.10
N THR A 115 3.47 -4.08 -12.01
CA THR A 115 2.72 -3.22 -11.10
C THR A 115 3.55 -2.93 -9.85
N ASN A 116 3.12 -1.97 -9.05
CA ASN A 116 3.74 -1.69 -7.75
C ASN A 116 3.70 -2.92 -6.84
N TYR A 117 2.65 -3.75 -6.94
CA TYR A 117 2.56 -5.00 -6.20
C TYR A 117 3.70 -5.95 -6.59
N ASN A 118 4.00 -6.08 -7.87
CA ASN A 118 5.08 -6.95 -8.36
C ASN A 118 6.46 -6.50 -7.85
N ALA A 119 6.67 -5.19 -7.74
CA ALA A 119 7.91 -4.65 -7.20
C ALA A 119 8.05 -4.94 -5.71
N PHE A 120 6.92 -5.02 -4.99
CA PHE A 120 6.91 -5.27 -3.55
C PHE A 120 7.24 -6.74 -3.23
N THR A 121 6.61 -7.69 -3.93
CA THR A 121 6.77 -9.10 -3.60
C THR A 121 6.58 -9.99 -4.80
N ASP A 122 7.33 -11.11 -4.80
CA ASP A 122 7.19 -12.21 -5.75
C ASP A 122 6.74 -13.51 -5.06
N THR A 123 6.82 -13.61 -3.73
CA THR A 123 6.68 -14.88 -3.02
C THR A 123 5.65 -14.89 -1.90
N CYS A 124 5.19 -13.74 -1.39
CA CYS A 124 4.26 -13.72 -0.26
C CYS A 124 3.04 -12.87 -0.55
N THR A 125 1.97 -13.14 0.21
CA THR A 125 0.74 -12.35 0.13
C THR A 125 0.78 -11.32 1.24
N PRO A 126 1.04 -10.04 0.92
CA PRO A 126 1.18 -9.02 1.95
C PRO A 126 -0.17 -8.60 2.52
N ASP A 127 -0.22 -8.52 3.84
CA ASP A 127 -1.37 -8.07 4.60
C ASP A 127 -1.26 -6.61 4.97
N PHE A 128 -2.40 -5.94 5.01
CA PHE A 128 -2.50 -4.61 5.58
C PHE A 128 -2.35 -4.69 7.09
N CYS A 129 -1.42 -3.92 7.65
CA CYS A 129 -1.11 -3.93 9.08
C CYS A 129 -1.43 -2.58 9.76
N GLY A 130 -2.14 -1.69 9.10
CA GLY A 130 -2.50 -0.38 9.64
C GLY A 130 -1.69 0.77 9.06
N LEU A 131 -1.76 1.89 9.76
CA LEU A 131 -1.02 3.11 9.40
C LEU A 131 -0.13 3.52 10.55
N GLU A 132 1.03 4.09 10.21
CA GLU A 132 1.94 4.69 11.17
C GLU A 132 2.25 6.13 10.74
N TYR A 133 2.06 7.09 11.66
CA TYR A 133 2.36 8.49 11.39
C TYR A 133 3.79 8.81 11.78
N ASP A 134 4.54 9.41 10.85
CA ASP A 134 5.92 9.88 11.10
C ASP A 134 5.94 11.41 11.12
N LYS A 135 6.28 11.98 12.27
CA LYS A 135 6.36 13.44 12.45
C LYS A 135 7.45 14.08 11.59
N LYS A 136 8.55 13.37 11.37
CA LYS A 136 9.69 13.92 10.62
C LYS A 136 9.34 14.20 9.17
N THR A 137 8.60 13.29 8.55
CA THR A 137 8.19 13.41 7.15
C THR A 137 6.79 13.98 7.01
N ASP A 138 6.04 14.11 8.11
CA ASP A 138 4.63 14.51 8.13
C ASP A 138 3.81 13.64 7.16
N SER A 139 3.96 12.33 7.28
CA SER A 139 3.34 11.37 6.37
C SER A 139 2.83 10.15 7.14
N TYR A 140 1.74 9.59 6.65
CA TYR A 140 1.20 8.30 7.12
C TYR A 140 1.79 7.18 6.27
N TYR A 141 2.47 6.25 6.90
CA TYR A 141 3.04 5.09 6.22
C TYR A 141 2.05 3.93 6.27
N VAL A 142 1.72 3.38 5.10
CA VAL A 142 0.92 2.16 5.03
C VAL A 142 1.80 1.00 5.48
N MET A 143 1.41 0.35 6.57
CA MET A 143 2.15 -0.78 7.13
C MET A 143 1.68 -2.05 6.47
N ILE A 144 2.59 -2.76 5.84
CA ILE A 144 2.33 -4.00 5.13
C ILE A 144 3.36 -5.03 5.60
N GLY A 145 2.88 -6.23 5.89
CA GLY A 145 3.77 -7.28 6.32
C GLY A 145 3.34 -8.64 5.81
N PRO A 146 4.27 -9.61 5.81
CA PRO A 146 3.89 -11.01 5.62
C PRO A 146 3.15 -11.49 6.87
N GLU A 147 2.22 -12.41 6.67
CA GLU A 147 1.65 -13.13 7.80
C GLU A 147 2.68 -14.04 8.44
#